data_c053a6fa447e5b6f99f1f98c42e9ea91
#
_entry.id   c053a6fa447e5b6f99f1f98c42e9ea91
#
_cell.length_a   1.000
_cell.length_b   1.000
_cell.length_c   1.000
_cell.angle_alpha   90.00
_cell.angle_beta   90.00
_cell.angle_gamma   90.00
#
_symmetry.space_group_name_H-M   'P 1'
#
loop_
_entity.id
_entity.type
_entity.pdbx_description
1 polymer ?
#
loop_
_entity_poly.entity_id
_entity_poly.type
_entity_poly.pdbx_seq_one_letter_code
_entity_poly.pdbx_strand_id
1 'polypeptide(L)'
;MEGVMSKAALLVLDMQNELIDPRGKVGAEGFAKVVEERKLVEKTRKVLDAMRARGLPVVFVRVGFRADYADAISQSARLKRLKKMQAIVIGTWGLEFPEAIKPLETEMVYTKRAVNPFFNTGLLTWLHRHGVTTLALCGVYTHMVVDSAARYADD
;
A
#
# COMPACT_ATOMS: atom_id res chain seq x y z
N MET A 1 36.48 -6.99 -3.61
CA MET A 1 35.02 -7.16 -3.41
C MET A 1 34.40 -5.75 -3.53
N GLU A 2 33.88 -5.44 -4.68
CA GLU A 2 33.08 -4.23 -4.84
C GLU A 2 31.87 -4.35 -3.91
N GLY A 3 31.74 -3.44 -2.94
CA GLY A 3 30.61 -3.42 -2.04
C GLY A 3 29.33 -3.21 -2.84
N VAL A 4 28.42 -4.16 -2.77
CA VAL A 4 27.07 -4.00 -3.33
C VAL A 4 26.48 -2.73 -2.71
N MET A 5 26.38 -1.66 -3.49
CA MET A 5 25.76 -0.43 -3.03
C MET A 5 24.31 -0.75 -2.66
N SER A 6 23.95 -0.60 -1.38
CA SER A 6 22.59 -0.81 -0.90
C SER A 6 21.63 0.13 -1.67
N LYS A 7 20.70 -0.46 -2.41
CA LYS A 7 19.69 0.28 -3.12
C LYS A 7 18.38 0.26 -2.34
N ALA A 8 17.99 1.42 -1.82
CA ALA A 8 16.75 1.57 -1.06
C ALA A 8 15.55 1.77 -2.00
N ALA A 9 14.38 1.26 -1.61
CA ALA A 9 13.09 1.59 -2.22
C ALA A 9 12.05 1.93 -1.14
N LEU A 10 11.05 2.74 -1.49
CA LEU A 10 9.91 3.03 -0.65
C LEU A 10 8.71 2.20 -1.09
N LEU A 11 8.08 1.50 -0.15
CA LEU A 11 6.75 0.92 -0.35
C LEU A 11 5.68 1.77 0.36
N VAL A 12 4.72 2.26 -0.41
CA VAL A 12 3.55 2.98 0.09
C VAL A 12 2.38 1.99 0.11
N LEU A 13 1.97 1.59 1.32
CA LEU A 13 1.09 0.45 1.55
C LEU A 13 -0.31 0.89 1.94
N ASP A 14 -1.29 0.56 1.11
CA ASP A 14 -2.73 0.71 1.35
C ASP A 14 -3.18 2.17 1.65
N MET A 15 -2.44 3.18 1.20
CA MET A 15 -2.76 4.61 1.35
C MET A 15 -3.82 5.08 0.34
N GLN A 16 -4.85 4.27 0.14
CA GLN A 16 -5.96 4.48 -0.80
C GLN A 16 -7.17 5.14 -0.13
N ASN A 17 -7.97 5.88 -0.90
CA ASN A 17 -9.10 6.67 -0.41
C ASN A 17 -10.08 5.88 0.47
N GLU A 18 -10.40 4.64 0.10
CA GLU A 18 -11.34 3.79 0.87
C GLU A 18 -10.94 3.62 2.33
N LEU A 19 -9.63 3.64 2.63
CA LEU A 19 -9.10 3.37 3.96
C LEU A 19 -8.78 4.63 4.75
N ILE A 20 -8.39 5.72 4.07
CA ILE A 20 -7.82 6.90 4.75
C ILE A 20 -8.63 8.18 4.60
N ASP A 21 -9.61 8.21 3.70
CA ASP A 21 -10.50 9.36 3.52
C ASP A 21 -11.81 9.16 4.32
N PRO A 22 -12.37 10.20 4.97
CA PRO A 22 -13.63 10.08 5.72
C PRO A 22 -14.84 9.72 4.85
N ARG A 23 -14.76 9.87 3.53
CA ARG A 23 -15.80 9.44 2.58
C ARG A 23 -15.64 7.95 2.20
N GLY A 24 -14.49 7.34 2.48
CA GLY A 24 -14.27 5.92 2.28
C GLY A 24 -15.05 5.08 3.28
N LYS A 25 -15.64 3.97 2.85
CA LYS A 25 -16.50 3.13 3.70
C LYS A 25 -15.77 2.58 4.92
N VAL A 26 -14.48 2.26 4.77
CA VAL A 26 -13.62 1.81 5.88
C VAL A 26 -13.07 3.00 6.65
N GLY A 27 -12.65 4.05 5.97
CA GLY A 27 -12.15 5.29 6.58
C GLY A 27 -13.16 5.94 7.53
N ALA A 28 -14.43 5.95 7.14
CA ALA A 28 -15.56 6.49 7.93
C ALA A 28 -15.74 5.80 9.30
N GLU A 29 -15.21 4.58 9.49
CA GLU A 29 -15.30 3.86 10.76
C GLU A 29 -14.33 4.37 11.85
N GLY A 30 -13.74 5.55 11.64
CA GLY A 30 -12.83 6.21 12.58
C GLY A 30 -11.36 6.19 12.14
N PHE A 31 -11.01 5.40 11.14
CA PHE A 31 -9.61 5.32 10.68
C PHE A 31 -9.14 6.62 10.04
N ALA A 32 -9.99 7.29 9.25
CA ALA A 32 -9.65 8.57 8.63
C ALA A 32 -9.31 9.65 9.66
N LYS A 33 -10.00 9.66 10.81
CA LYS A 33 -9.69 10.56 11.92
C LYS A 33 -8.27 10.35 12.46
N VAL A 34 -7.86 9.10 12.66
CA VAL A 34 -6.50 8.78 13.13
C VAL A 34 -5.44 9.19 12.09
N VAL A 35 -5.74 9.01 10.80
CA VAL A 35 -4.86 9.43 9.70
C VAL A 35 -4.66 10.95 9.72
N GLU A 36 -5.74 11.70 9.91
CA GLU A 36 -5.73 13.17 10.00
C GLU A 36 -4.97 13.65 11.25
N GLU A 37 -5.32 13.16 12.44
CA GLU A 37 -4.66 13.53 13.70
C GLU A 37 -3.16 13.28 13.67
N ARG A 38 -2.73 12.20 13.03
CA ARG A 38 -1.32 11.85 12.88
C ARG A 38 -0.65 12.54 11.68
N LYS A 39 -1.37 13.30 10.88
CA LYS A 39 -0.90 13.94 9.65
C LYS A 39 -0.21 12.95 8.71
N LEU A 40 -0.81 11.76 8.56
CA LEU A 40 -0.13 10.64 7.89
C LEU A 40 0.09 10.94 6.40
N VAL A 41 -0.90 11.53 5.72
CA VAL A 41 -0.79 11.90 4.29
C VAL A 41 0.34 12.92 4.09
N GLU A 42 0.42 13.95 4.94
CA GLU A 42 1.50 14.95 4.88
C GLU A 42 2.88 14.32 5.10
N LYS A 43 3.01 13.44 6.10
CA LYS A 43 4.27 12.73 6.36
C LYS A 43 4.66 11.81 5.21
N THR A 44 3.71 11.07 4.66
CA THR A 44 3.94 10.23 3.47
C THR A 44 4.39 11.07 2.29
N ARG A 45 3.79 12.24 2.05
CA ARG A 45 4.21 13.16 0.99
C ARG A 45 5.66 13.59 1.16
N LYS A 46 6.08 13.96 2.37
CA LYS A 46 7.48 14.36 2.64
C LYS A 46 8.46 13.23 2.32
N VAL A 47 8.13 12.00 2.67
CA VAL A 47 8.96 10.83 2.35
C VAL A 47 9.00 10.58 0.84
N LEU A 48 7.86 10.64 0.17
CA LEU A 48 7.77 10.52 -1.29
C LEU A 48 8.66 11.54 -2.01
N ASP A 49 8.54 12.82 -1.62
CA ASP A 49 9.33 13.89 -2.23
C ASP A 49 10.84 13.67 -2.00
N ALA A 50 11.22 13.21 -0.80
CA ALA A 50 12.62 12.91 -0.50
C ALA A 50 13.18 11.72 -1.30
N MET A 51 12.38 10.68 -1.52
CA MET A 51 12.78 9.51 -2.32
C MET A 51 12.88 9.87 -3.81
N ARG A 52 11.86 10.57 -4.33
CA ARG A 52 11.82 11.05 -5.72
C ARG A 52 12.98 12.00 -6.03
N ALA A 53 13.28 12.93 -5.14
CA ALA A 53 14.42 13.88 -5.32
C ALA A 53 15.77 13.17 -5.39
N ARG A 54 15.88 11.96 -4.82
CA ARG A 54 17.10 11.13 -4.88
C ARG A 54 17.09 10.10 -6.01
N GLY A 55 16.06 10.08 -6.83
CA GLY A 55 15.89 9.08 -7.89
C GLY A 55 15.74 7.65 -7.35
N LEU A 56 15.30 7.51 -6.09
CA LEU A 56 15.10 6.20 -5.48
C LEU A 56 13.73 5.63 -5.85
N PRO A 57 13.62 4.32 -6.09
CA PRO A 57 12.38 3.69 -6.48
C PRO A 57 11.27 3.85 -5.44
N VAL A 58 10.07 4.13 -5.92
CA VAL A 58 8.84 4.16 -5.15
C VAL A 58 7.85 3.17 -5.76
N VAL A 59 7.24 2.34 -4.92
CA VAL A 59 6.22 1.39 -5.32
C VAL A 59 4.99 1.56 -4.44
N PHE A 60 3.84 1.68 -5.06
CA PHE A 60 2.56 1.72 -4.39
C PHE A 60 1.92 0.33 -4.37
N VAL A 61 1.35 -0.02 -3.25
CA VAL A 61 0.53 -1.22 -3.12
C VAL A 61 -0.83 -0.82 -2.55
N ARG A 62 -1.89 -1.31 -3.16
CA ARG A 62 -3.25 -1.13 -2.67
C ARG A 62 -3.96 -2.47 -2.58
N VAL A 63 -4.93 -2.59 -1.69
CA VAL A 63 -5.81 -3.76 -1.63
C VAL A 63 -7.05 -3.51 -2.45
N GLY A 64 -7.50 -4.49 -3.23
CA GLY A 64 -8.69 -4.34 -4.05
C GLY A 64 -9.25 -5.67 -4.50
N PHE A 65 -10.57 -5.74 -4.67
CA PHE A 65 -11.29 -6.92 -5.11
C PHE A 65 -12.20 -6.59 -6.29
N ARG A 66 -12.56 -7.60 -7.06
CA ARG A 66 -13.65 -7.52 -8.03
C ARG A 66 -14.96 -7.17 -7.31
N ALA A 67 -15.92 -6.60 -8.01
CA ALA A 67 -17.22 -6.24 -7.43
C ALA A 67 -18.00 -7.44 -6.87
N ASP A 68 -17.78 -8.64 -7.42
CA ASP A 68 -18.35 -9.90 -6.95
C ASP A 68 -17.52 -10.58 -5.84
N TYR A 69 -16.31 -10.08 -5.58
CA TYR A 69 -15.31 -10.67 -4.66
C TYR A 69 -14.91 -12.12 -5.01
N ALA A 70 -15.07 -12.52 -6.26
CA ALA A 70 -14.69 -13.87 -6.71
C ALA A 70 -13.17 -14.11 -6.61
N ASP A 71 -12.38 -13.04 -6.62
CA ASP A 71 -10.92 -13.07 -6.47
C ASP A 71 -10.43 -12.97 -5.02
N ALA A 72 -11.34 -13.00 -4.06
CA ALA A 72 -10.99 -12.98 -2.65
C ALA A 72 -10.51 -14.37 -2.19
N ILE A 73 -9.28 -14.42 -1.68
CA ILE A 73 -8.61 -15.67 -1.28
C ILE A 73 -8.88 -16.09 0.17
N SER A 74 -9.52 -15.24 0.96
CA SER A 74 -9.79 -15.48 2.39
C SER A 74 -11.30 -15.55 2.64
N GLN A 75 -11.68 -16.31 3.67
CA GLN A 75 -13.06 -16.38 4.19
C GLN A 75 -13.18 -15.73 5.58
N SER A 76 -12.23 -14.87 5.94
CA SER A 76 -12.19 -14.20 7.24
C SER A 76 -13.41 -13.32 7.49
N ALA A 77 -13.74 -13.11 8.77
CA ALA A 77 -14.82 -12.20 9.16
C ALA A 77 -14.62 -10.80 8.61
N ARG A 78 -13.36 -10.34 8.55
CA ARG A 78 -12.99 -9.05 7.94
C ARG A 78 -13.41 -9.00 6.47
N LEU A 79 -13.11 -10.02 5.69
CA LEU A 79 -13.46 -10.03 4.28
C LEU A 79 -14.98 -10.12 4.05
N LYS A 80 -15.67 -10.92 4.86
CA LYS A 80 -17.15 -10.97 4.83
C LYS A 80 -17.76 -9.59 5.10
N ARG A 81 -17.19 -8.83 6.03
CA ARG A 81 -17.59 -7.44 6.31
C ARG A 81 -17.35 -6.52 5.13
N LEU A 82 -16.15 -6.53 4.53
CA LEU A 82 -15.82 -5.73 3.36
C LEU A 82 -16.78 -6.02 2.19
N LYS A 83 -17.10 -7.29 1.95
CA LYS A 83 -18.06 -7.71 0.94
C LYS A 83 -19.47 -7.16 1.23
N LYS A 84 -19.92 -7.22 2.49
CA LYS A 84 -21.23 -6.67 2.90
C LYS A 84 -21.29 -5.15 2.68
N MET A 85 -20.21 -4.44 2.92
CA MET A 85 -20.08 -3.00 2.71
C MET A 85 -19.88 -2.63 1.25
N GLN A 86 -19.60 -3.60 0.37
CA GLN A 86 -19.13 -3.34 -1.01
C GLN A 86 -17.94 -2.37 -1.02
N ALA A 87 -16.98 -2.59 -0.11
CA ALA A 87 -15.80 -1.76 0.06
C ALA A 87 -14.60 -2.31 -0.70
N ILE A 88 -13.66 -1.47 -1.04
CA ILE A 88 -12.39 -1.83 -1.69
C ILE A 88 -12.61 -2.51 -3.06
N VAL A 89 -13.53 -1.98 -3.85
CA VAL A 89 -13.87 -2.52 -5.17
C VAL A 89 -13.01 -1.86 -6.25
N ILE A 90 -12.38 -2.68 -7.10
CA ILE A 90 -11.56 -2.22 -8.23
C ILE A 90 -12.39 -1.38 -9.19
N GLY A 91 -11.79 -0.29 -9.68
CA GLY A 91 -12.45 0.65 -10.58
C GLY A 91 -13.29 1.72 -9.89
N THR A 92 -13.31 1.73 -8.54
CA THR A 92 -13.98 2.80 -7.78
C THR A 92 -12.98 3.83 -7.26
N TRP A 93 -13.47 5.02 -6.94
CA TRP A 93 -12.71 6.08 -6.29
C TRP A 93 -12.02 5.62 -5.00
N GLY A 94 -12.59 4.67 -4.28
CA GLY A 94 -12.01 4.09 -3.07
C GLY A 94 -10.62 3.46 -3.28
N LEU A 95 -10.30 3.00 -4.50
CA LEU A 95 -9.00 2.45 -4.83
C LEU A 95 -8.00 3.48 -5.35
N GLU A 96 -8.42 4.70 -5.57
CA GLU A 96 -7.50 5.77 -5.95
C GLU A 96 -6.71 6.26 -4.73
N PHE A 97 -5.58 6.89 -4.99
CA PHE A 97 -4.77 7.53 -3.96
C PHE A 97 -5.15 9.01 -3.84
N PRO A 98 -5.08 9.59 -2.63
CA PRO A 98 -5.25 11.03 -2.48
C PRO A 98 -4.29 11.80 -3.39
N GLU A 99 -4.74 12.90 -3.98
CA GLU A 99 -3.96 13.70 -4.92
C GLU A 99 -2.59 14.12 -4.34
N ALA A 100 -2.53 14.40 -3.04
CA ALA A 100 -1.29 14.79 -2.36
C ALA A 100 -0.19 13.71 -2.39
N ILE A 101 -0.55 12.45 -2.54
CA ILE A 101 0.38 11.30 -2.53
C ILE A 101 0.18 10.38 -3.73
N LYS A 102 -0.40 10.90 -4.80
CA LYS A 102 -0.66 10.14 -6.02
C LYS A 102 0.63 9.59 -6.63
N PRO A 103 0.63 8.34 -7.10
CA PRO A 103 1.76 7.80 -7.85
C PRO A 103 2.00 8.56 -9.14
N LEU A 104 3.26 8.68 -9.53
CA LEU A 104 3.66 9.16 -10.85
C LEU A 104 3.40 8.06 -11.89
N GLU A 105 3.25 8.42 -13.17
CA GLU A 105 3.05 7.45 -14.26
C GLU A 105 4.20 6.43 -14.38
N THR A 106 5.38 6.81 -13.95
CA THR A 106 6.58 5.97 -13.95
C THR A 106 6.69 5.05 -12.73
N GLU A 107 5.85 5.24 -11.73
CA GLU A 107 5.88 4.46 -10.49
C GLU A 107 4.93 3.25 -10.57
N MET A 108 5.38 2.12 -10.03
CA MET A 108 4.58 0.89 -10.04
C MET A 108 3.46 0.92 -9.01
N VAL A 109 2.30 0.44 -9.42
CA VAL A 109 1.14 0.25 -8.54
C VAL A 109 0.70 -1.20 -8.61
N TYR A 110 0.81 -1.92 -7.48
CA TYR A 110 0.30 -3.29 -7.36
C TYR A 110 -1.03 -3.31 -6.61
N THR A 111 -1.96 -4.13 -7.10
CA THR A 111 -3.23 -4.38 -6.42
C THR A 111 -3.23 -5.81 -5.88
N LYS A 112 -3.20 -5.93 -4.55
CA LYS A 112 -3.17 -7.22 -3.83
C LYS A 112 -4.56 -7.69 -3.39
N ARG A 113 -4.66 -8.98 -3.07
CA ARG A 113 -5.87 -9.64 -2.53
C ARG A 113 -5.68 -10.16 -1.10
N ALA A 114 -4.50 -9.98 -0.53
CA ALA A 114 -4.10 -10.44 0.80
C ALA A 114 -3.60 -9.28 1.66
N VAL A 115 -3.36 -9.55 2.95
CA VAL A 115 -2.69 -8.59 3.83
C VAL A 115 -1.23 -8.39 3.39
N ASN A 116 -0.50 -9.48 3.19
CA ASN A 116 0.89 -9.45 2.74
C ASN A 116 0.98 -8.87 1.32
N PRO A 117 1.77 -7.80 1.09
CA PRO A 117 1.89 -7.17 -0.23
C PRO A 117 2.67 -8.00 -1.24
N PHE A 118 3.45 -8.96 -0.80
CA PHE A 118 4.23 -9.86 -1.67
C PHE A 118 3.42 -11.07 -2.13
N PHE A 119 2.39 -11.43 -1.37
CA PHE A 119 1.60 -12.63 -1.68
C PHE A 119 0.78 -12.44 -2.96
N ASN A 120 1.06 -13.31 -3.93
CA ASN A 120 0.38 -13.34 -5.22
C ASN A 120 0.42 -12.00 -5.99
N THR A 121 1.55 -11.29 -5.88
CA THR A 121 1.86 -10.08 -6.65
C THR A 121 3.24 -10.21 -7.31
N GLY A 122 3.53 -9.36 -8.28
CA GLY A 122 4.86 -9.26 -8.89
C GLY A 122 5.88 -8.43 -8.10
N LEU A 123 5.52 -7.97 -6.89
CA LEU A 123 6.33 -7.01 -6.13
C LEU A 123 7.74 -7.54 -5.81
N LEU A 124 7.86 -8.75 -5.29
CA LEU A 124 9.17 -9.33 -4.94
C LEU A 124 10.07 -9.45 -6.15
N THR A 125 9.54 -9.97 -7.27
CA THR A 125 10.26 -10.08 -8.53
C THR A 125 10.73 -8.72 -9.02
N TRP A 126 9.87 -7.70 -8.91
CA TRP A 126 10.21 -6.34 -9.31
C TRP A 126 11.37 -5.78 -8.47
N LEU A 127 11.32 -5.93 -7.15
CA LEU A 127 12.37 -5.48 -6.22
C LEU A 127 13.72 -6.14 -6.53
N HIS A 128 13.74 -7.46 -6.72
CA HIS A 128 14.95 -8.20 -7.08
C HIS A 128 15.53 -7.73 -8.42
N ARG A 129 14.69 -7.56 -9.44
CA ARG A 129 15.15 -7.09 -10.77
C ARG A 129 15.74 -5.69 -10.73
N HIS A 130 15.33 -4.86 -9.77
CA HIS A 130 15.86 -3.51 -9.59
C HIS A 130 17.02 -3.43 -8.59
N GLY A 131 17.48 -4.58 -8.07
CA GLY A 131 18.61 -4.68 -7.14
C GLY A 131 18.33 -4.01 -5.79
N VAL A 132 17.05 -3.98 -5.36
CA VAL A 132 16.67 -3.40 -4.08
C VAL A 132 17.11 -4.33 -2.95
N THR A 133 17.81 -3.78 -1.98
CA THR A 133 18.35 -4.50 -0.81
C THR A 133 17.85 -3.91 0.52
N THR A 134 17.17 -2.76 0.46
CA THR A 134 16.65 -2.09 1.66
C THR A 134 15.28 -1.53 1.36
N LEU A 135 14.33 -1.74 2.28
CA LEU A 135 12.97 -1.22 2.15
C LEU A 135 12.66 -0.19 3.24
N ALA A 136 12.18 0.97 2.81
CA ALA A 136 11.43 1.88 3.67
C ALA A 136 9.94 1.57 3.48
N LEU A 137 9.20 1.44 4.58
CA LEU A 137 7.78 1.09 4.56
C LEU A 137 6.96 2.23 5.19
N CYS A 138 5.91 2.65 4.52
CA CYS A 138 4.90 3.53 5.11
C CYS A 138 3.50 3.08 4.67
N GLY A 139 2.48 3.38 5.47
CA GLY A 139 1.11 3.03 5.10
C GLY A 139 0.19 2.70 6.27
N VAL A 140 -0.94 2.11 5.95
CA VAL A 140 -2.00 1.72 6.89
C VAL A 140 -2.44 0.25 6.64
N TYR A 141 -2.55 -0.62 7.67
CA TYR A 141 -2.35 -0.30 9.07
C TYR A 141 -1.05 -0.95 9.57
N THR A 142 -0.40 -0.32 10.56
CA THR A 142 0.90 -0.80 11.08
C THR A 142 0.87 -2.26 11.49
N HIS A 143 -0.14 -2.69 12.29
CA HIS A 143 -0.28 -4.06 12.80
C HIS A 143 -0.78 -5.08 11.76
N MET A 144 -0.95 -4.69 10.51
CA MET A 144 -1.40 -5.55 9.42
C MET A 144 -0.38 -5.56 8.27
N VAL A 145 -0.60 -4.69 7.27
CA VAL A 145 0.20 -4.72 6.05
C VAL A 145 1.65 -4.31 6.28
N VAL A 146 1.89 -3.30 7.15
CA VAL A 146 3.27 -2.83 7.38
C VAL A 146 4.08 -3.88 8.13
N ASP A 147 3.53 -4.45 9.23
CA ASP A 147 4.17 -5.53 9.97
C ASP A 147 4.37 -6.78 9.10
N SER A 148 3.34 -7.17 8.33
CA SER A 148 3.43 -8.31 7.41
C SER A 148 4.49 -8.10 6.32
N ALA A 149 4.59 -6.88 5.79
CA ALA A 149 5.61 -6.55 4.80
C ALA A 149 7.02 -6.58 5.39
N ALA A 150 7.18 -6.00 6.59
CA ALA A 150 8.48 -5.96 7.26
C ALA A 150 9.02 -7.36 7.56
N ARG A 151 8.18 -8.23 8.14
CA ARG A 151 8.56 -9.62 8.46
C ARG A 151 8.93 -10.42 7.20
N TYR A 152 8.11 -10.33 6.17
CA TYR A 152 8.37 -11.06 4.92
C TYR A 152 9.61 -10.57 4.18
N ALA A 153 9.96 -9.30 4.32
CA ALA A 153 11.13 -8.72 3.67
C ALA A 153 12.44 -9.02 4.42
N ASP A 154 12.35 -9.40 5.70
CA ASP A 154 13.50 -9.80 6.54
C ASP A 154 13.91 -11.27 6.31
N ASP A 155 12.94 -12.12 5.93
CA ASP A 155 13.16 -13.53 5.57
C ASP A 155 13.82 -13.69 4.19
#